data_077926b9bb4473b692b90b2cc6f8606a
#
_entry.id   077926b9bb4473b692b90b2cc6f8606a
#
_cell.length_a   1.000
_cell.length_b   1.000
_cell.length_c   1.000
_cell.angle_alpha   90.00
_cell.angle_beta   90.00
_cell.angle_gamma   90.00
#
_symmetry.space_group_name_H-M   'P 1'
#
loop_
_entity.id
_entity.type
_entity.pdbx_description
1 polymer ?
#
loop_
_entity_poly.entity_id
_entity_poly.type
_entity_poly.pdbx_seq_one_letter_code
_entity_poly.pdbx_strand_id
1 'polypeptide(L)'
;MTQHNLPPALNNIVESSQTPDAIFSALLPAVGDFLQSDRCFLYLHNPQTNLGRVAFCWIRTPDVPTVYNEDWAAQPPTVTDEDPMFAAALRAEPSIFVEDVETAEPQVLNREFEEKNFGHRALIHAHIRQDGKLWGILQPCIFGHPRIWTEYERGVINNLVEKITPIAVDYVKSSFD
;
A
#
# COMPACT_ATOMS: atom_id res chain seq x y z
N MET A 1 10.42 -20.13 -8.52
CA MET A 1 9.80 -19.38 -7.41
C MET A 1 8.51 -20.04 -6.99
N THR A 2 8.38 -20.35 -5.72
CA THR A 2 7.12 -20.84 -5.19
C THR A 2 6.14 -19.66 -5.09
N GLN A 3 5.13 -19.64 -5.95
CA GLN A 3 4.06 -18.67 -5.86
C GLN A 3 3.17 -19.06 -4.68
N HIS A 4 3.14 -18.24 -3.65
CA HIS A 4 2.30 -18.49 -2.49
C HIS A 4 0.84 -18.18 -2.82
N ASN A 5 -0.03 -19.16 -2.61
CA ASN A 5 -1.46 -18.96 -2.80
C ASN A 5 -1.99 -17.98 -1.75
N LEU A 6 -2.99 -17.17 -2.15
CA LEU A 6 -3.66 -16.30 -1.20
C LEU A 6 -4.44 -17.12 -0.17
N PRO A 7 -4.40 -16.72 1.12
CA PRO A 7 -5.33 -17.28 2.10
C PRO A 7 -6.78 -17.15 1.61
N PRO A 8 -7.68 -18.12 1.94
CA PRO A 8 -9.07 -18.07 1.48
C PRO A 8 -9.78 -16.75 1.78
N ALA A 9 -9.51 -16.15 2.94
CA ALA A 9 -10.12 -14.88 3.32
C ALA A 9 -9.77 -13.74 2.34
N LEU A 10 -8.56 -13.72 1.80
CA LEU A 10 -8.14 -12.72 0.80
C LEU A 10 -8.62 -13.12 -0.59
N ASN A 11 -8.45 -14.37 -0.95
CA ASN A 11 -8.78 -14.85 -2.30
C ASN A 11 -10.28 -14.68 -2.61
N ASN A 12 -11.15 -15.01 -1.66
CA ASN A 12 -12.59 -14.89 -1.83
C ASN A 12 -13.02 -13.45 -2.08
N ILE A 13 -12.37 -12.49 -1.45
CA ILE A 13 -12.65 -11.06 -1.65
C ILE A 13 -12.21 -10.63 -3.05
N VAL A 14 -10.98 -10.97 -3.44
CA VAL A 14 -10.40 -10.57 -4.73
C VAL A 14 -11.17 -11.18 -5.91
N GLU A 15 -11.64 -12.40 -5.77
CA GLU A 15 -12.39 -13.11 -6.82
C GLU A 15 -13.88 -12.84 -6.79
N SER A 16 -14.37 -12.02 -5.84
CA SER A 16 -15.79 -11.68 -5.79
C SER A 16 -16.19 -10.82 -6.99
N SER A 17 -17.45 -10.93 -7.41
CA SER A 17 -18.00 -10.15 -8.52
C SER A 17 -18.52 -8.78 -8.07
N GLN A 18 -17.90 -8.21 -7.03
CA GLN A 18 -18.29 -6.92 -6.47
C GLN A 18 -17.62 -5.75 -7.19
N THR A 19 -18.07 -4.52 -6.87
CA THR A 19 -17.43 -3.31 -7.36
C THR A 19 -16.04 -3.14 -6.75
N PRO A 20 -15.12 -2.39 -7.39
CA PRO A 20 -13.82 -2.09 -6.78
C PRO A 20 -13.93 -1.50 -5.37
N ASP A 21 -14.87 -0.58 -5.15
CA ASP A 21 -15.12 -0.01 -3.81
C ASP A 21 -15.43 -1.08 -2.77
N ALA A 22 -16.33 -2.00 -3.08
CA ALA A 22 -16.70 -3.08 -2.19
C ALA A 22 -15.53 -4.04 -1.94
N ILE A 23 -14.77 -4.36 -2.98
CA ILE A 23 -13.61 -5.23 -2.87
C ILE A 23 -12.56 -4.60 -1.95
N PHE A 24 -12.16 -3.36 -2.20
CA PHE A 24 -11.12 -2.70 -1.40
C PHE A 24 -11.57 -2.44 0.04
N SER A 25 -12.84 -2.08 0.25
CA SER A 25 -13.39 -1.87 1.60
C SER A 25 -13.36 -3.16 2.43
N ALA A 26 -13.56 -4.32 1.80
CA ALA A 26 -13.46 -5.62 2.46
C ALA A 26 -12.01 -6.10 2.59
N LEU A 27 -11.17 -5.79 1.61
CA LEU A 27 -9.80 -6.29 1.53
C LEU A 27 -8.89 -5.69 2.61
N LEU A 28 -9.00 -4.40 2.86
CA LEU A 28 -8.09 -3.73 3.80
C LEU A 28 -8.17 -4.29 5.22
N PRO A 29 -9.36 -4.47 5.82
CA PRO A 29 -9.42 -5.13 7.13
C PRO A 29 -8.93 -6.58 7.09
N ALA A 30 -9.19 -7.31 6.00
CA ALA A 30 -8.72 -8.69 5.87
C ALA A 30 -7.18 -8.78 5.79
N VAL A 31 -6.54 -7.86 5.07
CA VAL A 31 -5.07 -7.75 5.03
C VAL A 31 -4.54 -7.36 6.41
N GLY A 32 -5.20 -6.40 7.06
CA GLY A 32 -4.86 -5.98 8.41
C GLY A 32 -4.87 -7.14 9.39
N ASP A 33 -5.89 -7.97 9.34
CA ASP A 33 -6.01 -9.15 10.21
C ASP A 33 -4.98 -10.23 9.85
N PHE A 34 -4.76 -10.47 8.57
CA PHE A 34 -3.76 -11.45 8.12
C PHE A 34 -2.35 -11.10 8.62
N LEU A 35 -1.98 -9.83 8.55
CA LEU A 35 -0.65 -9.36 8.97
C LEU A 35 -0.61 -8.91 10.44
N GLN A 36 -1.74 -8.85 11.11
CA GLN A 36 -1.88 -8.26 12.46
C GLN A 36 -1.34 -6.82 12.48
N SER A 37 -1.67 -6.05 11.44
CA SER A 37 -1.26 -4.65 11.33
C SER A 37 -2.23 -3.73 12.07
N ASP A 38 -1.77 -2.53 12.40
CA ASP A 38 -2.56 -1.52 13.10
C ASP A 38 -3.31 -0.60 12.15
N ARG A 39 -2.80 -0.44 10.96
CA ARG A 39 -3.42 0.33 9.88
C ARG A 39 -3.10 -0.35 8.56
N CYS A 40 -4.05 -0.30 7.62
CA CYS A 40 -3.81 -0.72 6.25
C CYS A 40 -4.50 0.28 5.33
N PHE A 41 -3.75 0.92 4.44
CA PHE A 41 -4.34 1.86 3.51
C PHE A 41 -3.94 1.57 2.08
N LEU A 42 -4.74 2.08 1.15
CA LEU A 42 -4.53 1.95 -0.28
C LEU A 42 -4.46 3.35 -0.90
N TYR A 43 -3.26 3.72 -1.32
CA TYR A 43 -3.02 4.90 -2.13
C TYR A 43 -3.22 4.51 -3.60
N LEU A 44 -4.04 5.26 -4.32
CA LEU A 44 -4.26 5.05 -5.74
C LEU A 44 -3.71 6.23 -6.53
N HIS A 45 -3.13 5.92 -7.69
CA HIS A 45 -2.36 6.87 -8.49
C HIS A 45 -2.76 6.77 -9.96
N ASN A 46 -2.97 7.92 -10.58
CA ASN A 46 -3.20 8.00 -12.02
C ASN A 46 -1.90 8.40 -12.72
N PRO A 47 -1.24 7.48 -13.44
CA PRO A 47 0.05 7.79 -14.07
C PRO A 47 -0.05 8.78 -15.23
N GLN A 48 -1.25 9.03 -15.77
CA GLN A 48 -1.45 9.98 -16.86
C GLN A 48 -1.51 11.42 -16.35
N THR A 49 -2.14 11.63 -15.18
CA THR A 49 -2.33 12.97 -14.59
C THR A 49 -1.35 13.25 -13.45
N ASN A 50 -0.69 12.22 -12.94
CA ASN A 50 0.16 12.26 -11.76
C ASN A 50 -0.58 12.68 -10.49
N LEU A 51 -1.90 12.46 -10.45
CA LEU A 51 -2.73 12.70 -9.28
C LEU A 51 -2.90 11.41 -8.49
N GLY A 52 -3.00 11.54 -7.17
CA GLY A 52 -3.23 10.40 -6.30
C GLY A 52 -3.99 10.77 -5.04
N ARG A 53 -4.47 9.75 -4.34
CA ARG A 53 -5.09 9.92 -3.02
C ARG A 53 -5.07 8.59 -2.26
N VAL A 54 -5.11 8.68 -0.94
CA VAL A 54 -5.39 7.52 -0.10
C VAL A 54 -6.90 7.30 -0.13
N ALA A 55 -7.34 6.44 -1.04
CA ALA A 55 -8.76 6.22 -1.32
C ALA A 55 -9.44 5.33 -0.28
N PHE A 56 -8.68 4.46 0.38
CA PHE A 56 -9.18 3.54 1.41
C PHE A 56 -8.18 3.48 2.55
N CYS A 57 -8.68 3.57 3.78
CA CYS A 57 -7.84 3.46 4.97
C CYS A 57 -8.61 2.75 6.08
N TRP A 58 -8.06 1.63 6.53
CA TRP A 58 -8.58 0.90 7.67
C TRP A 58 -7.64 1.08 8.87
N ILE A 59 -8.21 1.36 10.03
CA ILE A 59 -7.48 1.46 11.29
C ILE A 59 -8.04 0.45 12.27
N ARG A 60 -7.15 -0.19 13.04
CA ARG A 60 -7.58 -1.22 13.99
C ARG A 60 -8.35 -0.63 15.16
N THR A 61 -7.87 0.50 15.68
CA THR A 61 -8.49 1.19 16.82
C THR A 61 -8.60 2.69 16.54
N PRO A 62 -9.53 3.42 17.20
CA PRO A 62 -9.73 4.85 16.93
C PRO A 62 -8.54 5.75 17.24
N ASP A 63 -7.58 5.28 18.07
CA ASP A 63 -6.37 6.04 18.40
C ASP A 63 -5.30 5.99 17.29
N VAL A 64 -5.41 5.07 16.33
CA VAL A 64 -4.52 5.03 15.18
C VAL A 64 -4.93 6.12 14.19
N PRO A 65 -4.01 7.02 13.75
CA PRO A 65 -4.39 8.10 12.86
C PRO A 65 -4.73 7.58 11.45
N THR A 66 -5.84 8.09 10.91
CA THR A 66 -6.20 7.83 9.51
C THR A 66 -5.37 8.70 8.58
N VAL A 67 -5.09 8.19 7.38
CA VAL A 67 -4.43 8.95 6.32
C VAL A 67 -5.33 9.08 5.08
N TYR A 68 -6.62 8.81 5.24
CA TYR A 68 -7.61 8.91 4.16
C TYR A 68 -7.64 10.31 3.56
N ASN A 69 -7.69 10.39 2.24
CA ASN A 69 -7.88 11.65 1.49
C ASN A 69 -9.13 11.53 0.62
N GLU A 70 -9.98 12.53 0.67
CA GLU A 70 -11.17 12.58 -0.16
C GLU A 70 -10.87 12.96 -1.61
N ASP A 71 -9.94 13.91 -1.79
CA ASP A 71 -9.68 14.52 -3.10
C ASP A 71 -8.41 13.96 -3.76
N TRP A 72 -8.46 13.83 -5.08
CA TRP A 72 -7.28 13.57 -5.90
C TRP A 72 -6.40 14.81 -5.92
N ALA A 73 -5.11 14.63 -5.66
CA ALA A 73 -4.17 15.74 -5.56
C ALA A 73 -2.79 15.34 -6.09
N ALA A 74 -2.07 16.32 -6.64
CA ALA A 74 -0.68 16.16 -7.00
C ALA A 74 0.17 16.13 -5.73
N GLN A 75 1.19 15.27 -5.71
CA GLN A 75 2.17 15.28 -4.64
C GLN A 75 3.07 16.53 -4.78
N PRO A 76 3.58 17.06 -3.65
CA PRO A 76 4.54 18.17 -3.73
C PRO A 76 5.73 17.82 -4.63
N PRO A 77 6.29 18.77 -5.40
CA PRO A 77 7.42 18.48 -6.29
C PRO A 77 8.65 17.92 -5.57
N THR A 78 8.79 18.18 -4.27
CA THR A 78 9.91 17.73 -3.44
C THR A 78 9.73 16.33 -2.89
N VAL A 79 8.55 15.70 -3.08
CA VAL A 79 8.23 14.41 -2.44
C VAL A 79 9.20 13.30 -2.82
N THR A 80 9.68 13.28 -4.07
CA THR A 80 10.62 12.25 -4.52
C THR A 80 11.99 12.37 -3.88
N ASP A 81 12.37 13.56 -3.44
CA ASP A 81 13.60 13.79 -2.69
C ASP A 81 13.43 13.47 -1.20
N GLU A 82 12.25 13.71 -0.68
CA GLU A 82 11.95 13.51 0.75
C GLU A 82 11.54 12.07 1.07
N ASP A 83 10.93 11.36 0.11
CA ASP A 83 10.39 10.00 0.30
C ASP A 83 10.99 9.03 -0.73
N PRO A 84 12.12 8.38 -0.40
CA PRO A 84 12.74 7.40 -1.31
C PRO A 84 11.85 6.22 -1.68
N MET A 85 10.95 5.79 -0.79
CA MET A 85 10.02 4.69 -1.09
C MET A 85 9.01 5.11 -2.16
N PHE A 86 8.47 6.31 -2.06
CA PHE A 86 7.56 6.85 -3.06
C PHE A 86 8.27 7.03 -4.41
N ALA A 87 9.51 7.53 -4.38
CA ALA A 87 10.33 7.66 -5.58
C ALA A 87 10.53 6.30 -6.28
N ALA A 88 10.82 5.25 -5.50
CA ALA A 88 10.96 3.89 -6.01
C ALA A 88 9.65 3.38 -6.60
N ALA A 89 8.52 3.67 -5.95
CA ALA A 89 7.20 3.30 -6.45
C ALA A 89 6.90 3.97 -7.80
N LEU A 90 7.20 5.25 -7.93
CA LEU A 90 7.03 5.99 -9.20
C LEU A 90 7.88 5.41 -10.34
N ARG A 91 9.05 4.82 -10.03
CA ARG A 91 9.87 4.10 -11.01
C ARG A 91 9.39 2.68 -11.27
N ALA A 92 8.25 2.29 -10.66
CA ALA A 92 7.67 0.95 -10.75
C ALA A 92 8.64 -0.15 -10.31
N GLU A 93 9.45 0.12 -9.30
CA GLU A 93 10.35 -0.85 -8.68
C GLU A 93 9.58 -1.87 -7.83
N PRO A 94 10.19 -3.01 -7.48
CA PRO A 94 9.54 -4.00 -6.61
C PRO A 94 9.11 -3.44 -5.26
N SER A 95 8.11 -4.07 -4.65
CA SER A 95 7.62 -3.71 -3.33
C SER A 95 8.72 -3.71 -2.27
N ILE A 96 8.59 -2.84 -1.28
CA ILE A 96 9.57 -2.64 -0.22
C ILE A 96 8.96 -3.10 1.12
N PHE A 97 9.71 -3.93 1.84
CA PHE A 97 9.31 -4.45 3.15
C PHE A 97 10.25 -3.86 4.20
N VAL A 98 9.70 -3.03 5.08
CA VAL A 98 10.47 -2.35 6.12
C VAL A 98 10.14 -2.96 7.47
N GLU A 99 11.13 -3.58 8.09
CA GLU A 99 10.97 -4.25 9.39
C GLU A 99 11.14 -3.30 10.56
N ASP A 100 11.90 -2.23 10.37
CA ASP A 100 12.11 -1.21 11.40
C ASP A 100 12.51 0.12 10.75
N VAL A 101 11.62 1.11 10.88
CA VAL A 101 11.87 2.47 10.36
C VAL A 101 13.12 3.09 11.00
N GLU A 102 13.39 2.75 12.26
CA GLU A 102 14.54 3.35 13.00
C GLU A 102 15.88 2.82 12.51
N THR A 103 15.94 1.65 11.91
CA THR A 103 17.20 1.03 11.46
C THR A 103 17.30 0.86 9.95
N ALA A 104 16.27 1.24 9.20
CA ALA A 104 16.28 1.12 7.75
C ALA A 104 17.34 2.02 7.12
N GLU A 105 17.91 1.54 6.00
CA GLU A 105 18.94 2.29 5.29
C GLU A 105 18.38 3.61 4.71
N PRO A 106 19.12 4.72 4.78
CA PRO A 106 18.66 6.04 4.31
C PRO A 106 18.28 6.07 2.82
N GLN A 107 18.88 5.21 2.00
CA GLN A 107 18.52 5.10 0.58
C GLN A 107 17.18 4.40 0.36
N VAL A 108 16.69 3.65 1.35
CA VAL A 108 15.40 2.95 1.29
C VAL A 108 14.28 3.87 1.77
N LEU A 109 14.48 4.49 2.95
CA LEU A 109 13.47 5.41 3.49
C LEU A 109 14.13 6.53 4.29
N ASN A 110 13.44 7.66 4.34
CA ASN A 110 13.82 8.81 5.14
C ASN A 110 13.08 8.74 6.49
N ARG A 111 13.79 8.39 7.54
CA ARG A 111 13.22 8.21 8.88
C ARG A 111 12.46 9.45 9.37
N GLU A 112 13.08 10.63 9.23
CA GLU A 112 12.47 11.88 9.67
C GLU A 112 11.15 12.16 8.95
N PHE A 113 11.12 11.93 7.64
CA PHE A 113 9.90 12.07 6.83
C PHE A 113 8.81 11.08 7.30
N GLU A 114 9.18 9.82 7.54
CA GLU A 114 8.24 8.79 7.98
C GLU A 114 7.67 9.09 9.37
N GLU A 115 8.50 9.51 10.30
CA GLU A 115 8.08 9.86 11.66
C GLU A 115 7.14 11.06 11.66
N LYS A 116 7.44 12.06 10.84
CA LYS A 116 6.64 13.29 10.75
C LYS A 116 5.27 13.06 10.10
N ASN A 117 5.21 12.26 9.02
CA ASN A 117 4.02 12.15 8.19
C ASN A 117 3.16 10.93 8.49
N PHE A 118 3.74 9.84 8.98
CA PHE A 118 3.03 8.57 9.15
C PHE A 118 3.10 8.03 10.57
N GLY A 119 4.23 8.14 11.25
CA GLY A 119 4.41 7.69 12.63
C GLY A 119 4.51 6.17 12.83
N HIS A 120 4.51 5.38 11.77
CA HIS A 120 4.59 3.94 11.87
C HIS A 120 6.03 3.46 12.14
N ARG A 121 6.17 2.27 12.73
CA ARG A 121 7.47 1.68 13.07
C ARG A 121 7.93 0.64 12.05
N ALA A 122 7.01 -0.12 11.48
CA ALA A 122 7.25 -1.07 10.42
C ALA A 122 6.14 -0.96 9.38
N LEU A 123 6.43 -1.31 8.12
CA LEU A 123 5.44 -1.21 7.05
C LEU A 123 5.80 -2.09 5.86
N ILE A 124 4.80 -2.34 5.04
CA ILE A 124 4.99 -2.87 3.70
C ILE A 124 4.55 -1.79 2.71
N HIS A 125 5.43 -1.46 1.75
CA HIS A 125 5.15 -0.49 0.68
C HIS A 125 4.98 -1.31 -0.60
N ALA A 126 3.78 -1.85 -0.79
CA ALA A 126 3.49 -2.81 -1.86
C ALA A 126 3.02 -2.07 -3.11
N HIS A 127 3.78 -2.18 -4.18
CA HIS A 127 3.60 -1.39 -5.40
C HIS A 127 2.67 -2.10 -6.39
N ILE A 128 1.58 -1.42 -6.75
CA ILE A 128 0.63 -1.87 -7.78
C ILE A 128 1.10 -1.27 -9.11
N ARG A 129 1.62 -2.13 -9.98
CA ARG A 129 2.30 -1.72 -11.20
C ARG A 129 1.66 -2.37 -12.43
N GLN A 130 1.55 -1.60 -13.50
CA GLN A 130 1.12 -2.13 -14.79
C GLN A 130 1.81 -1.34 -15.91
N ASP A 131 2.40 -2.06 -16.87
CA ASP A 131 3.08 -1.47 -18.03
C ASP A 131 4.17 -0.47 -17.64
N GLY A 132 4.94 -0.81 -16.59
CA GLY A 132 6.03 0.02 -16.09
C GLY A 132 5.60 1.30 -15.38
N LYS A 133 4.32 1.39 -14.99
CA LYS A 133 3.75 2.58 -14.33
C LYS A 133 3.13 2.23 -13.00
N LEU A 134 3.16 3.18 -12.08
CA LEU A 134 2.55 3.05 -10.77
C LEU A 134 1.06 3.37 -10.82
N TRP A 135 0.24 2.47 -10.30
CA TRP A 135 -1.21 2.64 -10.18
C TRP A 135 -1.68 2.71 -8.73
N GLY A 136 -0.83 2.31 -7.79
CA GLY A 136 -1.17 2.40 -6.38
C GLY A 136 -0.13 1.79 -5.46
N ILE A 137 -0.36 1.97 -4.17
CA ILE A 137 0.49 1.43 -3.10
C ILE A 137 -0.44 0.90 -2.00
N LEU A 138 -0.33 -0.40 -1.72
CA LEU A 138 -1.00 -1.01 -0.57
C LEU A 138 -0.02 -0.99 0.59
N GLN A 139 -0.41 -0.39 1.71
CA GLN A 139 0.51 -0.12 2.79
C GLN A 139 -0.02 -0.55 4.17
N PRO A 140 0.23 -1.81 4.57
CA PRO A 140 0.03 -2.24 5.96
C PRO A 140 1.09 -1.61 6.86
N CYS A 141 0.69 -1.17 8.06
CA CYS A 141 1.56 -0.44 9.00
C CYS A 141 1.47 -1.01 10.41
N ILE A 142 2.61 -1.07 11.09
CA ILE A 142 2.75 -1.46 12.49
C ILE A 142 3.24 -0.25 13.28
N PHE A 143 2.61 0.02 14.42
CA PHE A 143 2.98 1.13 15.31
C PHE A 143 3.66 0.59 16.58
N GLY A 144 4.61 1.32 17.09
CA GLY A 144 5.18 1.10 18.42
C GLY A 144 6.29 0.06 18.54
N HIS A 145 6.46 -0.82 17.56
CA HIS A 145 7.50 -1.85 17.58
C HIS A 145 7.88 -2.30 16.17
N PRO A 146 9.09 -2.86 15.98
CA PRO A 146 9.47 -3.44 14.68
C PRO A 146 8.71 -4.75 14.41
N ARG A 147 8.75 -5.20 13.15
CA ARG A 147 8.03 -6.40 12.71
C ARG A 147 8.85 -7.11 11.64
N ILE A 148 9.11 -8.39 11.85
CA ILE A 148 9.76 -9.21 10.84
C ILE A 148 8.67 -9.73 9.89
N TRP A 149 8.83 -9.43 8.59
CA TRP A 149 7.95 -9.94 7.55
C TRP A 149 8.47 -11.28 7.05
N THR A 150 7.72 -12.36 7.31
CA THR A 150 8.15 -13.71 6.91
C THR A 150 8.16 -13.86 5.38
N GLU A 151 8.87 -14.86 4.87
CA GLU A 151 8.85 -15.16 3.44
C GLU A 151 7.45 -15.47 2.94
N TYR A 152 6.65 -16.17 3.75
CA TYR A 152 5.25 -16.47 3.43
C TYR A 152 4.42 -15.18 3.29
N GLU A 153 4.54 -14.29 4.26
CA GLU A 153 3.82 -12.99 4.22
C GLU A 153 4.24 -12.16 3.00
N ARG A 154 5.53 -12.09 2.73
CA ARG A 154 6.06 -11.38 1.54
C ARG A 154 5.51 -11.96 0.25
N GLY A 155 5.49 -13.29 0.13
CA GLY A 155 4.96 -13.98 -1.03
C GLY A 155 3.46 -13.74 -1.24
N VAL A 156 2.68 -13.78 -0.16
CA VAL A 156 1.24 -13.51 -0.20
C VAL A 156 0.98 -12.07 -0.67
N ILE A 157 1.69 -11.09 -0.11
CA ILE A 157 1.50 -9.69 -0.48
C ILE A 157 1.91 -9.45 -1.93
N ASN A 158 3.03 -10.01 -2.38
CA ASN A 158 3.45 -9.88 -3.79
C ASN A 158 2.42 -10.47 -4.75
N ASN A 159 1.84 -11.62 -4.41
CA ASN A 159 0.76 -12.22 -5.20
C ASN A 159 -0.51 -11.38 -5.16
N LEU A 160 -0.86 -10.85 -3.99
CA LEU A 160 -2.05 -10.02 -3.80
C LEU A 160 -2.00 -8.77 -4.68
N VAL A 161 -0.88 -8.04 -4.68
CA VAL A 161 -0.79 -6.80 -5.49
C VAL A 161 -0.89 -7.08 -6.98
N GLU A 162 -0.39 -8.21 -7.46
CA GLU A 162 -0.59 -8.62 -8.86
C GLU A 162 -2.06 -8.86 -9.16
N LYS A 163 -2.77 -9.54 -8.25
CA LYS A 163 -4.19 -9.87 -8.46
C LYS A 163 -5.10 -8.66 -8.37
N ILE A 164 -4.81 -7.69 -7.53
CA ILE A 164 -5.64 -6.49 -7.40
C ILE A 164 -5.29 -5.41 -8.42
N THR A 165 -4.23 -5.56 -9.19
CA THR A 165 -3.82 -4.57 -10.18
C THR A 165 -4.93 -4.24 -11.17
N PRO A 166 -5.62 -5.20 -11.82
CA PRO A 166 -6.71 -4.85 -12.74
C PRO A 166 -7.84 -4.08 -12.06
N ILE A 167 -8.14 -4.42 -10.80
CA ILE A 167 -9.19 -3.77 -10.02
C ILE A 167 -8.81 -2.32 -9.72
N ALA A 168 -7.55 -2.10 -9.33
CA ALA A 168 -7.03 -0.76 -9.05
C ALA A 168 -7.02 0.11 -10.31
N VAL A 169 -6.57 -0.45 -11.44
CA VAL A 169 -6.56 0.27 -12.73
C VAL A 169 -7.97 0.68 -13.13
N ASP A 170 -8.94 -0.22 -13.02
CA ASP A 170 -10.36 0.07 -13.32
C ASP A 170 -10.91 1.16 -12.41
N TYR A 171 -10.61 1.10 -11.12
CA TYR A 171 -11.03 2.13 -10.17
C TYR A 171 -10.50 3.50 -10.55
N VAL A 172 -9.19 3.60 -10.84
CA VAL A 172 -8.54 4.86 -11.20
C VAL A 172 -9.14 5.40 -12.50
N LYS A 173 -9.25 4.58 -13.54
CA LYS A 173 -9.80 5.01 -14.82
C LYS A 173 -11.23 5.50 -14.69
N SER A 174 -12.07 4.80 -13.93
CA SER A 174 -13.47 5.19 -13.71
C SER A 174 -13.60 6.49 -12.91
N SER A 175 -12.60 6.82 -12.08
CA SER A 175 -12.62 8.05 -11.27
C SER A 175 -12.39 9.32 -12.10
N PHE A 176 -11.85 9.18 -13.31
CA PHE A 176 -11.52 10.31 -14.19
C PHE A 176 -12.33 10.33 -15.49
N ASP A 177 -13.29 9.45 -15.61
CA ASP A 177 -14.20 9.41 -16.76
C ASP A 177 -15.38 10.39 -16.60
#